data_6778efd2f8e0f5fd695cf3960fd5d31c
#
_entry.id   6778efd2f8e0f5fd695cf3960fd5d31c
#
_cell.length_a   1.000
_cell.length_b   1.000
_cell.length_c   1.000
_cell.angle_alpha   90.00
_cell.angle_beta   90.00
_cell.angle_gamma   90.00
#
_symmetry.space_group_name_H-M   'P 1'
#
loop_
_entity.id
_entity.type
_entity.pdbx_description
1 polymer ?
#
loop_
_entity_poly.entity_id
_entity_poly.type
_entity_poly.pdbx_seq_one_letter_code
_entity_poly.pdbx_strand_id
1 'polypeptide(L)'
;MTLYEELKARGLIAQVTDEELIADLINNGKATFYIGFDPTADSLHVGHFMALCLMKRLQMAGNKPIALIGGGTAMIGDPSGRSDMRQMMTPEQIQHNCDCFKEQMSKFIDFSDGKALMVNNADWLMDLNYIEVLREVGAHFSVNRMLSHECYKQRMERGLTFLEFNYMIMQSYDFYELFQNYGCNLQFGGDDQWANMLGGTELIRRKLGKDASAMTITLLLNSEGKKMGKTQSGVVWLDPKKTSPFDFYQYWRNVADADVLKCIRMLTFLPLEQIDEMDSWEGSQLNKAKEILAFELTKLVHGEEEAVRAQESARALFSQGNAADMPTAELTEEDLADGSIDILTLLAKSGLVSSKSEARRAVQQGGVAVDGEKVTDIYATIEKDKFAGEGIVLKKGKKNFRKVVVK
;
A
#
# COMPACT_ATOMS: atom_id res chain seq x y z
N MET A 1 -20.17 -17.68 -11.57
CA MET A 1 -18.69 -17.61 -11.39
C MET A 1 -18.40 -17.88 -9.92
N THR A 2 -17.52 -18.78 -9.59
CA THR A 2 -17.07 -19.05 -8.22
C THR A 2 -16.09 -17.96 -7.76
N LEU A 3 -15.81 -17.86 -6.46
CA LEU A 3 -14.84 -16.90 -5.94
C LEU A 3 -13.43 -17.12 -6.52
N TYR A 4 -12.99 -18.39 -6.61
CA TYR A 4 -11.68 -18.71 -7.18
C TYR A 4 -11.58 -18.28 -8.65
N GLU A 5 -12.62 -18.53 -9.44
CA GLU A 5 -12.72 -18.06 -10.83
C GLU A 5 -12.70 -16.54 -10.93
N GLU A 6 -13.38 -15.84 -10.01
CA GLU A 6 -13.36 -14.38 -9.94
C GLU A 6 -11.94 -13.86 -9.64
N LEU A 7 -11.24 -14.43 -8.65
CA LEU A 7 -9.86 -14.04 -8.35
C LEU A 7 -8.93 -14.25 -9.54
N LYS A 8 -9.11 -15.36 -10.28
CA LYS A 8 -8.36 -15.67 -11.50
C LYS A 8 -8.66 -14.67 -12.63
N ALA A 9 -9.93 -14.37 -12.87
CA ALA A 9 -10.37 -13.39 -13.88
C ALA A 9 -9.91 -11.97 -13.56
N ARG A 10 -9.78 -11.64 -12.26
CA ARG A 10 -9.20 -10.36 -11.81
C ARG A 10 -7.67 -10.29 -11.90
N GLY A 11 -7.00 -11.39 -12.23
CA GLY A 11 -5.53 -11.46 -12.30
C GLY A 11 -4.85 -11.41 -10.94
N LEU A 12 -5.53 -11.82 -9.88
CA LEU A 12 -5.03 -11.77 -8.50
C LEU A 12 -4.18 -12.96 -8.11
N ILE A 13 -4.31 -14.10 -8.80
CA ILE A 13 -3.59 -15.35 -8.47
C ILE A 13 -2.27 -15.41 -9.22
N ALA A 14 -1.16 -15.63 -8.49
CA ALA A 14 0.16 -15.84 -9.07
C ALA A 14 0.60 -17.31 -8.94
N GLN A 15 0.76 -17.82 -7.71
CA GLN A 15 1.17 -19.20 -7.45
C GLN A 15 0.26 -19.84 -6.40
N VAL A 16 0.05 -21.15 -6.49
CA VAL A 16 -0.77 -21.94 -5.56
C VAL A 16 -0.08 -23.26 -5.25
N THR A 17 -0.24 -23.76 -4.02
CA THR A 17 0.28 -25.11 -3.64
C THR A 17 -0.61 -26.23 -4.17
N ASP A 18 -1.93 -26.03 -4.15
CA ASP A 18 -2.94 -26.98 -4.61
C ASP A 18 -4.18 -26.20 -5.06
N GLU A 19 -4.41 -26.15 -6.38
CA GLU A 19 -5.49 -25.35 -6.96
C GLU A 19 -6.86 -25.87 -6.57
N GLU A 20 -7.07 -27.19 -6.59
CA GLU A 20 -8.38 -27.81 -6.30
C GLU A 20 -8.75 -27.64 -4.84
N LEU A 21 -7.82 -27.90 -3.93
CA LEU A 21 -8.04 -27.74 -2.49
C LEU A 21 -8.30 -26.28 -2.12
N ILE A 22 -7.51 -25.33 -2.63
CA ILE A 22 -7.69 -23.91 -2.35
C ILE A 22 -9.03 -23.42 -2.89
N ALA A 23 -9.41 -23.83 -4.11
CA ALA A 23 -10.70 -23.49 -4.69
C ALA A 23 -11.87 -24.03 -3.83
N ASP A 24 -11.78 -25.29 -3.36
CA ASP A 24 -12.81 -25.84 -2.45
C ASP A 24 -12.90 -25.03 -1.15
N LEU A 25 -11.76 -24.71 -0.55
CA LEU A 25 -11.71 -23.96 0.71
C LEU A 25 -12.38 -22.58 0.57
N ILE A 26 -11.95 -21.78 -0.40
CA ILE A 26 -12.41 -20.38 -0.50
C ILE A 26 -13.82 -20.25 -1.07
N ASN A 27 -14.21 -21.13 -2.00
CA ASN A 27 -15.55 -21.10 -2.61
C ASN A 27 -16.64 -21.48 -1.63
N ASN A 28 -16.32 -22.31 -0.63
CA ASN A 28 -17.29 -22.83 0.32
C ASN A 28 -17.20 -22.17 1.72
N GLY A 29 -16.44 -21.07 1.86
CA GLY A 29 -16.28 -20.36 3.13
C GLY A 29 -15.57 -21.19 4.21
N LYS A 30 -14.75 -22.17 3.83
CA LYS A 30 -14.04 -23.08 4.73
C LYS A 30 -12.62 -22.61 5.07
N ALA A 31 -12.13 -21.56 4.39
CA ALA A 31 -10.80 -21.05 4.65
C ALA A 31 -10.78 -20.18 5.90
N THR A 32 -9.99 -20.59 6.89
CA THR A 32 -9.42 -19.68 7.88
C THR A 32 -8.01 -19.35 7.37
N PHE A 33 -7.79 -18.11 6.98
CA PHE A 33 -6.57 -17.71 6.27
C PHE A 33 -5.89 -16.51 6.93
N TYR A 34 -4.59 -16.37 6.72
CA TYR A 34 -3.90 -15.19 7.21
C TYR A 34 -3.09 -14.47 6.13
N ILE A 35 -2.89 -13.18 6.36
CA ILE A 35 -1.90 -12.34 5.70
C ILE A 35 -1.10 -11.61 6.78
N GLY A 36 0.23 -11.62 6.67
CA GLY A 36 1.14 -10.92 7.58
C GLY A 36 1.44 -9.49 7.10
N PHE A 37 1.55 -8.58 8.06
CA PHE A 37 1.85 -7.16 7.85
C PHE A 37 2.90 -6.72 8.87
N ASP A 38 4.14 -6.53 8.41
CA ASP A 38 5.20 -5.96 9.25
C ASP A 38 4.96 -4.45 9.44
N PRO A 39 4.82 -3.98 10.69
CA PRO A 39 4.49 -2.58 11.00
C PRO A 39 5.74 -1.69 10.87
N THR A 40 6.27 -1.55 9.66
CA THR A 40 7.50 -0.79 9.35
C THR A 40 7.29 0.72 9.22
N ALA A 41 6.07 1.20 9.41
CA ALA A 41 5.68 2.60 9.48
C ALA A 41 4.37 2.71 10.28
N ASP A 42 4.02 3.92 10.68
CA ASP A 42 2.78 4.25 11.39
C ASP A 42 1.54 4.36 10.50
N SER A 43 1.63 3.91 9.27
CA SER A 43 0.49 3.82 8.33
C SER A 43 0.67 2.69 7.32
N LEU A 44 -0.45 2.10 6.94
CA LEU A 44 -0.57 1.29 5.73
C LEU A 44 -0.44 2.19 4.49
N HIS A 45 -0.03 1.61 3.36
CA HIS A 45 0.14 2.31 2.09
C HIS A 45 -0.42 1.48 0.93
N VAL A 46 -0.45 2.05 -0.27
CA VAL A 46 -0.96 1.39 -1.48
C VAL A 46 -0.35 -0.01 -1.72
N GLY A 47 0.89 -0.25 -1.29
CA GLY A 47 1.50 -1.60 -1.38
C GLY A 47 0.78 -2.67 -0.54
N HIS A 48 0.13 -2.30 0.56
CA HIS A 48 -0.69 -3.19 1.39
C HIS A 48 -2.13 -3.29 0.91
N PHE A 49 -2.57 -2.33 0.09
CA PHE A 49 -3.96 -2.15 -0.26
C PHE A 49 -4.55 -3.35 -0.99
N MET A 50 -3.79 -3.97 -1.89
CA MET A 50 -4.24 -5.16 -2.61
C MET A 50 -4.48 -6.35 -1.68
N ALA A 51 -3.61 -6.54 -0.67
CA ALA A 51 -3.80 -7.57 0.35
C ALA A 51 -5.07 -7.33 1.18
N LEU A 52 -5.35 -6.07 1.55
CA LEU A 52 -6.58 -5.69 2.25
C LEU A 52 -7.83 -5.91 1.39
N CYS A 53 -7.78 -5.57 0.11
CA CYS A 53 -8.87 -5.84 -0.83
C CYS A 53 -9.14 -7.35 -0.97
N LEU A 54 -8.08 -8.16 -1.04
CA LEU A 54 -8.22 -9.62 -1.06
C LEU A 54 -8.84 -10.14 0.23
N MET A 55 -8.35 -9.71 1.40
CA MET A 55 -8.93 -10.12 2.69
C MET A 55 -10.41 -9.78 2.78
N LYS A 56 -10.79 -8.55 2.40
CA LYS A 56 -12.18 -8.11 2.38
C LYS A 56 -13.03 -8.97 1.44
N ARG A 57 -12.55 -9.27 0.25
CA ARG A 57 -13.26 -10.09 -0.76
C ARG A 57 -13.50 -11.50 -0.26
N LEU A 58 -12.48 -12.13 0.32
CA LEU A 58 -12.59 -13.47 0.92
C LEU A 58 -13.53 -13.47 2.13
N GLN A 59 -13.49 -12.44 2.97
CA GLN A 59 -14.40 -12.30 4.10
C GLN A 59 -15.86 -12.16 3.65
N MET A 60 -16.13 -11.34 2.62
CA MET A 60 -17.47 -11.19 2.04
C MET A 60 -18.03 -12.51 1.50
N ALA A 61 -17.17 -13.43 1.09
CA ALA A 61 -17.54 -14.78 0.65
C ALA A 61 -17.61 -15.82 1.79
N GLY A 62 -17.58 -15.37 3.05
CA GLY A 62 -17.76 -16.22 4.24
C GLY A 62 -16.47 -16.85 4.77
N ASN A 63 -15.31 -16.55 4.22
CA ASN A 63 -14.04 -17.02 4.76
C ASN A 63 -13.59 -16.17 5.95
N LYS A 64 -12.80 -16.74 6.85
CA LYS A 64 -12.36 -16.11 8.08
C LYS A 64 -10.92 -15.57 7.96
N PRO A 65 -10.71 -14.25 7.83
CA PRO A 65 -9.39 -13.67 7.80
C PRO A 65 -8.75 -13.58 9.19
N ILE A 66 -7.43 -13.78 9.22
CA ILE A 66 -6.55 -13.44 10.34
C ILE A 66 -5.57 -12.38 9.84
N ALA A 67 -5.65 -11.18 10.38
CA ALA A 67 -4.65 -10.14 10.16
C ALA A 67 -3.51 -10.37 11.17
N LEU A 68 -2.37 -10.85 10.68
CA LEU A 68 -1.18 -11.05 11.50
C LEU A 68 -0.35 -9.77 11.48
N ILE A 69 -0.23 -9.12 12.62
CA ILE A 69 0.69 -7.99 12.79
C ILE A 69 2.06 -8.54 13.17
N GLY A 70 3.06 -8.20 12.36
CA GLY A 70 4.43 -8.68 12.53
C GLY A 70 5.23 -7.91 13.56
N GLY A 71 4.75 -7.79 14.81
CA GLY A 71 5.46 -7.06 15.88
C GLY A 71 6.82 -7.70 16.22
N GLY A 72 6.90 -9.03 16.23
CA GLY A 72 8.16 -9.76 16.44
C GLY A 72 9.03 -9.76 15.18
N THR A 73 8.46 -10.07 14.01
CA THR A 73 9.20 -10.12 12.74
C THR A 73 9.72 -8.75 12.29
N ALA A 74 9.05 -7.66 12.64
CA ALA A 74 9.53 -6.30 12.36
C ALA A 74 10.84 -5.94 13.08
N MET A 75 11.16 -6.62 14.18
CA MET A 75 12.47 -6.46 14.87
C MET A 75 13.61 -7.04 14.06
N ILE A 76 13.33 -7.97 13.16
CA ILE A 76 14.31 -8.65 12.30
C ILE A 76 14.35 -8.00 10.91
N GLY A 77 13.19 -7.87 10.26
CA GLY A 77 13.00 -7.32 8.94
C GLY A 77 13.10 -8.34 7.80
N ASP A 78 12.05 -8.42 7.00
CA ASP A 78 11.97 -9.31 5.82
C ASP A 78 12.97 -8.92 4.74
N PRO A 79 13.87 -9.83 4.31
CA PRO A 79 14.80 -9.60 3.21
C PRO A 79 14.13 -9.71 1.83
N SER A 80 12.93 -10.29 1.72
CA SER A 80 12.27 -10.59 0.45
C SER A 80 11.99 -9.33 -0.38
N GLY A 81 12.33 -9.38 -1.67
CA GLY A 81 12.08 -8.27 -2.60
C GLY A 81 12.87 -6.99 -2.30
N ARG A 82 13.97 -7.07 -1.56
CA ARG A 82 14.83 -5.94 -1.18
C ARG A 82 16.29 -6.20 -1.50
N SER A 83 17.02 -5.13 -1.74
CA SER A 83 18.46 -5.15 -1.95
C SER A 83 19.27 -4.79 -0.70
N ASP A 84 18.65 -4.09 0.27
CA ASP A 84 19.32 -3.55 1.45
C ASP A 84 18.63 -3.98 2.74
N MET A 85 19.40 -4.08 3.84
CA MET A 85 18.88 -4.39 5.16
C MET A 85 17.95 -3.28 5.66
N ARG A 86 16.89 -3.65 6.40
CA ARG A 86 15.99 -2.67 7.04
C ARG A 86 16.71 -1.97 8.20
N GLN A 87 16.32 -0.71 8.43
CA GLN A 87 16.70 -0.03 9.68
C GLN A 87 15.96 -0.69 10.85
N MET A 88 16.70 -0.96 11.91
CA MET A 88 16.11 -1.49 13.14
C MET A 88 15.31 -0.41 13.85
N MET A 89 14.07 -0.74 14.18
CA MET A 89 13.16 0.13 14.95
C MET A 89 13.21 -0.26 16.43
N THR A 90 12.88 0.69 17.33
CA THR A 90 12.72 0.36 18.75
C THR A 90 11.41 -0.39 19.00
N PRO A 91 11.30 -1.18 20.08
CA PRO A 91 10.06 -1.85 20.46
C PRO A 91 8.87 -0.89 20.59
N GLU A 92 9.09 0.32 21.11
CA GLU A 92 8.06 1.35 21.28
C GLU A 92 7.55 1.86 19.93
N GLN A 93 8.46 2.07 18.96
CA GLN A 93 8.08 2.45 17.59
C GLN A 93 7.27 1.35 16.92
N ILE A 94 7.68 0.08 17.09
CA ILE A 94 6.95 -1.08 16.54
C ILE A 94 5.56 -1.16 17.16
N GLN A 95 5.44 -1.01 18.49
CA GLN A 95 4.14 -1.05 19.17
C GLN A 95 3.21 0.06 18.69
N HIS A 96 3.72 1.29 18.58
CA HIS A 96 2.96 2.40 18.02
C HIS A 96 2.44 2.10 16.60
N ASN A 97 3.31 1.57 15.74
CA ASN A 97 2.94 1.21 14.38
C ASN A 97 1.90 0.07 14.35
N CYS A 98 2.02 -0.91 15.25
CA CYS A 98 1.01 -1.97 15.41
C CYS A 98 -0.38 -1.40 15.69
N ASP A 99 -0.46 -0.44 16.61
CA ASP A 99 -1.72 0.18 17.01
C ASP A 99 -2.34 0.98 15.85
N CYS A 100 -1.50 1.71 15.09
CA CYS A 100 -1.94 2.40 13.88
C CYS A 100 -2.47 1.42 12.81
N PHE A 101 -1.81 0.29 12.62
CA PHE A 101 -2.26 -0.74 11.66
C PHE A 101 -3.61 -1.33 12.07
N LYS A 102 -3.80 -1.63 13.36
CA LYS A 102 -5.08 -2.15 13.89
C LYS A 102 -6.24 -1.21 13.57
N GLU A 103 -6.07 0.08 13.84
CA GLU A 103 -7.08 1.09 13.55
C GLU A 103 -7.43 1.15 12.06
N GLN A 104 -6.40 1.18 11.21
CA GLN A 104 -6.59 1.31 9.76
C GLN A 104 -7.21 0.06 9.15
N MET A 105 -6.80 -1.16 9.55
CA MET A 105 -7.35 -2.42 9.06
C MET A 105 -8.82 -2.59 9.41
N SER A 106 -9.26 -2.09 10.57
CA SER A 106 -10.65 -2.16 11.01
C SER A 106 -11.63 -1.40 10.10
N LYS A 107 -11.13 -0.53 9.21
CA LYS A 107 -11.94 0.13 8.17
C LYS A 107 -12.24 -0.79 6.99
N PHE A 108 -11.42 -1.81 6.77
CA PHE A 108 -11.55 -2.74 5.64
C PHE A 108 -12.17 -4.07 6.05
N ILE A 109 -11.79 -4.58 7.21
CA ILE A 109 -12.12 -5.92 7.70
C ILE A 109 -13.07 -5.80 8.89
N ASP A 110 -14.13 -6.58 8.88
CA ASP A 110 -15.06 -6.68 9.99
C ASP A 110 -14.53 -7.67 11.03
N PHE A 111 -14.07 -7.16 12.16
CA PHE A 111 -13.57 -7.95 13.29
C PHE A 111 -14.64 -8.24 14.34
N SER A 112 -15.89 -7.80 14.14
CA SER A 112 -16.99 -8.06 15.07
C SER A 112 -17.35 -9.55 15.13
N ASP A 113 -17.85 -9.99 16.26
CA ASP A 113 -18.43 -11.33 16.46
C ASP A 113 -17.52 -12.50 16.01
N GLY A 114 -16.19 -12.30 16.02
CA GLY A 114 -15.24 -13.33 15.61
C GLY A 114 -15.22 -13.63 14.11
N LYS A 115 -15.77 -12.75 13.26
CA LYS A 115 -15.73 -12.85 11.79
C LYS A 115 -14.33 -12.74 11.22
N ALA A 116 -13.43 -12.06 11.94
CA ALA A 116 -12.01 -11.99 11.68
C ALA A 116 -11.24 -11.97 12.99
N LEU A 117 -9.94 -12.26 12.91
CA LEU A 117 -9.03 -12.13 14.04
C LEU A 117 -7.91 -11.16 13.70
N MET A 118 -7.42 -10.48 14.71
CA MET A 118 -6.20 -9.69 14.63
C MET A 118 -5.27 -10.18 15.73
N VAL A 119 -4.08 -10.63 15.35
CA VAL A 119 -3.08 -11.21 16.26
C VAL A 119 -1.72 -10.57 16.01
N ASN A 120 -0.85 -10.59 17.02
CA ASN A 120 0.51 -10.08 16.92
C ASN A 120 1.50 -11.23 17.12
N ASN A 121 2.41 -11.46 16.19
CA ASN A 121 3.37 -12.54 16.34
C ASN A 121 4.42 -12.30 17.45
N ALA A 122 4.52 -11.10 17.98
CA ALA A 122 5.29 -10.83 19.18
C ALA A 122 4.79 -11.66 20.38
N ASP A 123 3.48 -11.96 20.43
CA ASP A 123 2.86 -12.72 21.55
C ASP A 123 3.41 -14.13 21.70
N TRP A 124 3.99 -14.72 20.66
CA TRP A 124 4.65 -16.04 20.71
C TRP A 124 6.14 -16.00 20.37
N LEU A 125 6.58 -15.14 19.44
CA LEU A 125 7.99 -15.11 19.02
C LEU A 125 8.93 -14.58 20.11
N MET A 126 8.46 -13.67 20.97
CA MET A 126 9.31 -13.05 22.00
C MET A 126 9.59 -14.00 23.17
N ASP A 127 8.76 -14.99 23.41
CA ASP A 127 8.89 -15.94 24.51
C ASP A 127 9.57 -17.25 24.08
N LEU A 128 9.97 -17.38 22.81
CA LEU A 128 10.61 -18.60 22.30
C LEU A 128 11.99 -18.80 22.89
N ASN A 129 12.23 -20.00 23.45
CA ASN A 129 13.56 -20.42 23.85
C ASN A 129 14.41 -20.75 22.62
N TYR A 130 15.56 -20.11 22.48
CA TYR A 130 16.42 -20.24 21.30
C TYR A 130 16.85 -21.69 21.03
N ILE A 131 17.23 -22.46 22.09
CA ILE A 131 17.66 -23.84 21.94
C ILE A 131 16.51 -24.74 21.53
N GLU A 132 15.31 -24.51 22.07
CA GLU A 132 14.12 -25.26 21.68
C GLU A 132 13.74 -24.99 20.23
N VAL A 133 13.77 -23.72 19.77
CA VAL A 133 13.54 -23.37 18.38
C VAL A 133 14.51 -24.07 17.45
N LEU A 134 15.81 -24.09 17.77
CA LEU A 134 16.81 -24.81 16.95
C LEU A 134 16.53 -26.31 16.87
N ARG A 135 16.11 -26.94 17.95
CA ARG A 135 15.83 -28.38 17.99
C ARG A 135 14.52 -28.74 17.32
N GLU A 136 13.44 -28.01 17.65
CA GLU A 136 12.08 -28.38 17.29
C GLU A 136 11.63 -27.79 15.94
N VAL A 137 12.22 -26.67 15.54
CA VAL A 137 11.89 -25.98 14.30
C VAL A 137 13.06 -26.03 13.32
N GLY A 138 14.24 -25.60 13.74
CA GLY A 138 15.44 -25.50 12.90
C GLY A 138 15.82 -26.82 12.25
N ALA A 139 15.63 -27.95 12.96
CA ALA A 139 15.91 -29.30 12.43
C ALA A 139 15.09 -29.65 11.15
N HIS A 140 14.00 -28.93 10.89
CA HIS A 140 13.16 -29.14 9.71
C HIS A 140 13.58 -28.28 8.50
N PHE A 141 14.55 -27.38 8.66
CA PHE A 141 15.02 -26.48 7.60
C PHE A 141 16.41 -26.89 7.11
N SER A 142 16.56 -27.03 5.80
CA SER A 142 17.86 -27.25 5.17
C SER A 142 18.44 -25.91 4.73
N VAL A 143 19.58 -25.55 5.25
CA VAL A 143 20.30 -24.32 4.89
C VAL A 143 20.57 -24.26 3.38
N ASN A 144 20.98 -25.37 2.75
CA ASN A 144 21.21 -25.42 1.31
C ASN A 144 19.94 -25.12 0.51
N ARG A 145 18.80 -25.66 0.94
CA ARG A 145 17.51 -25.39 0.31
C ARG A 145 17.10 -23.93 0.51
N MET A 146 17.24 -23.38 1.71
CA MET A 146 16.95 -21.97 1.97
C MET A 146 17.78 -21.05 1.08
N LEU A 147 19.09 -21.27 1.00
CA LEU A 147 20.00 -20.48 0.18
C LEU A 147 19.73 -20.63 -1.35
N SER A 148 19.03 -21.67 -1.78
CA SER A 148 18.64 -21.83 -3.17
C SER A 148 17.48 -20.93 -3.60
N HIS A 149 16.74 -20.35 -2.67
CA HIS A 149 15.63 -19.42 -2.97
C HIS A 149 16.13 -18.07 -3.48
N GLU A 150 15.41 -17.50 -4.41
CA GLU A 150 15.81 -16.26 -5.11
C GLU A 150 15.99 -15.07 -4.14
N CYS A 151 15.14 -14.96 -3.12
CA CYS A 151 15.24 -13.91 -2.10
C CYS A 151 16.58 -13.91 -1.36
N TYR A 152 17.16 -15.10 -1.10
CA TYR A 152 18.48 -15.21 -0.47
C TYR A 152 19.62 -15.04 -1.47
N LYS A 153 19.51 -15.56 -2.71
CA LYS A 153 20.54 -15.37 -3.74
C LYS A 153 20.83 -13.89 -3.98
N GLN A 154 19.80 -13.08 -4.16
CA GLN A 154 19.95 -11.63 -4.37
C GLN A 154 20.59 -10.94 -3.17
N ARG A 155 20.28 -11.39 -1.94
CA ARG A 155 20.88 -10.83 -0.72
C ARG A 155 22.31 -11.26 -0.51
N MET A 156 22.69 -12.50 -0.87
CA MET A 156 24.06 -13.00 -0.73
C MET A 156 25.10 -12.17 -1.51
N GLU A 157 24.70 -11.61 -2.67
CA GLU A 157 25.57 -10.74 -3.47
C GLU A 157 25.99 -9.45 -2.70
N ARG A 158 25.17 -9.01 -1.74
CA ARG A 158 25.38 -7.79 -0.96
C ARG A 158 25.63 -8.02 0.54
N GLY A 159 25.70 -9.27 0.94
CA GLY A 159 25.90 -9.69 2.33
C GLY A 159 24.59 -9.96 3.05
N LEU A 160 24.20 -11.24 3.10
CA LEU A 160 23.08 -11.74 3.90
C LEU A 160 23.52 -11.91 5.35
N THR A 161 22.83 -11.26 6.29
CA THR A 161 23.10 -11.44 7.71
C THR A 161 22.41 -12.69 8.26
N PHE A 162 22.94 -13.26 9.35
CA PHE A 162 22.28 -14.36 10.06
C PHE A 162 20.88 -13.97 10.57
N LEU A 163 20.73 -12.71 10.96
CA LEU A 163 19.44 -12.13 11.38
C LEU A 163 18.39 -12.29 10.26
N GLU A 164 18.67 -11.73 9.07
CA GLU A 164 17.77 -11.80 7.91
C GLU A 164 17.51 -13.24 7.45
N PHE A 165 18.54 -14.12 7.56
CA PHE A 165 18.41 -15.52 7.18
C PHE A 165 17.36 -16.26 8.02
N ASN A 166 17.19 -15.89 9.29
CA ASN A 166 16.19 -16.50 10.17
C ASN A 166 14.74 -16.02 9.90
N TYR A 167 14.53 -14.97 9.12
CA TYR A 167 13.18 -14.46 8.88
C TYR A 167 12.23 -15.53 8.33
N MET A 168 12.66 -16.33 7.36
CA MET A 168 11.87 -17.44 6.80
C MET A 168 11.42 -18.44 7.88
N ILE A 169 12.29 -18.74 8.84
CA ILE A 169 11.98 -19.68 9.93
C ILE A 169 10.90 -19.09 10.84
N MET A 170 11.00 -17.80 11.15
CA MET A 170 10.01 -17.09 11.99
C MET A 170 8.64 -17.03 11.31
N GLN A 171 8.58 -16.66 10.04
CA GLN A 171 7.32 -16.64 9.28
C GLN A 171 6.73 -18.05 9.13
N SER A 172 7.56 -19.06 8.99
CA SER A 172 7.12 -20.46 8.96
C SER A 172 6.54 -20.89 10.30
N TYR A 173 7.15 -20.43 11.40
CA TYR A 173 6.64 -20.67 12.74
C TYR A 173 5.32 -19.94 12.99
N ASP A 174 5.14 -18.74 12.49
CA ASP A 174 3.86 -18.02 12.53
C ASP A 174 2.74 -18.86 11.91
N PHE A 175 2.96 -19.44 10.73
CA PHE A 175 1.94 -20.28 10.10
C PHE A 175 1.65 -21.54 10.91
N TYR A 176 2.68 -22.16 11.46
CA TYR A 176 2.55 -23.35 12.33
C TYR A 176 1.74 -23.01 13.58
N GLU A 177 2.01 -21.88 14.24
CA GLU A 177 1.29 -21.39 15.42
C GLU A 177 -0.18 -21.10 15.10
N LEU A 178 -0.43 -20.38 14.00
CA LEU A 178 -1.77 -20.05 13.55
C LEU A 178 -2.57 -21.30 13.13
N PHE A 179 -1.91 -22.27 12.53
CA PHE A 179 -2.54 -23.54 12.17
C PHE A 179 -3.01 -24.31 13.41
N GLN A 180 -2.15 -24.41 14.44
CA GLN A 180 -2.48 -25.16 15.66
C GLN A 180 -3.53 -24.49 16.53
N ASN A 181 -3.38 -23.18 16.76
CA ASN A 181 -4.15 -22.48 17.79
C ASN A 181 -5.36 -21.72 17.25
N TYR A 182 -5.37 -21.42 15.94
CA TYR A 182 -6.44 -20.62 15.32
C TYR A 182 -7.15 -21.34 14.16
N GLY A 183 -6.76 -22.58 13.84
CA GLY A 183 -7.33 -23.35 12.74
C GLY A 183 -7.03 -22.74 11.35
N CYS A 184 -5.96 -21.97 11.24
CA CYS A 184 -5.54 -21.34 9.98
C CYS A 184 -5.02 -22.39 9.00
N ASN A 185 -5.74 -22.61 7.89
CA ASN A 185 -5.42 -23.64 6.90
C ASN A 185 -4.86 -23.10 5.59
N LEU A 186 -4.80 -21.75 5.43
CA LEU A 186 -4.37 -21.11 4.19
C LEU A 186 -3.60 -19.82 4.48
N GLN A 187 -2.46 -19.66 3.82
CA GLN A 187 -1.68 -18.41 3.85
C GLN A 187 -1.77 -17.70 2.51
N PHE A 188 -1.96 -16.37 2.56
CA PHE A 188 -1.79 -15.49 1.43
C PHE A 188 -0.62 -14.54 1.63
N GLY A 189 0.04 -14.18 0.53
CA GLY A 189 1.11 -13.19 0.52
C GLY A 189 1.37 -12.69 -0.89
N GLY A 190 2.21 -11.65 -1.03
CA GLY A 190 2.73 -11.23 -2.32
C GLY A 190 3.60 -12.33 -2.97
N ASP A 191 3.77 -12.28 -4.28
CA ASP A 191 4.54 -13.31 -4.98
C ASP A 191 6.01 -13.39 -4.53
N ASP A 192 6.54 -12.31 -3.98
CA ASP A 192 7.86 -12.26 -3.35
C ASP A 192 7.95 -13.05 -2.02
N GLN A 193 6.83 -13.48 -1.44
CA GLN A 193 6.73 -14.25 -0.20
C GLN A 193 6.68 -15.78 -0.41
N TRP A 194 6.65 -16.26 -1.65
CA TRP A 194 6.42 -17.68 -1.95
C TRP A 194 7.31 -18.64 -1.18
N ALA A 195 8.62 -18.36 -1.14
CA ALA A 195 9.57 -19.21 -0.42
C ALA A 195 9.29 -19.28 1.10
N ASN A 196 8.97 -18.14 1.73
CA ASN A 196 8.63 -18.08 3.15
C ASN A 196 7.33 -18.87 3.43
N MET A 197 6.33 -18.75 2.55
CA MET A 197 5.06 -19.45 2.68
C MET A 197 5.22 -20.96 2.57
N LEU A 198 6.02 -21.44 1.62
CA LEU A 198 6.35 -22.88 1.49
C LEU A 198 7.10 -23.42 2.69
N GLY A 199 7.92 -22.60 3.37
CA GLY A 199 8.56 -22.96 4.63
C GLY A 199 7.53 -23.31 5.70
N GLY A 200 6.45 -22.54 5.80
CA GLY A 200 5.34 -22.76 6.74
C GLY A 200 4.54 -24.03 6.44
N THR A 201 4.14 -24.23 5.18
CA THR A 201 3.41 -25.46 4.77
C THR A 201 4.23 -26.71 5.03
N GLU A 202 5.55 -26.68 4.73
CA GLU A 202 6.46 -27.79 4.97
C GLU A 202 6.69 -28.06 6.47
N LEU A 203 6.78 -27.03 7.29
CA LEU A 203 6.91 -27.19 8.75
C LEU A 203 5.68 -27.86 9.35
N ILE A 204 4.48 -27.44 8.95
CA ILE A 204 3.20 -28.04 9.38
C ILE A 204 3.17 -29.51 8.97
N ARG A 205 3.49 -29.81 7.72
CA ARG A 205 3.53 -31.18 7.20
C ARG A 205 4.50 -32.07 7.99
N ARG A 206 5.70 -31.59 8.28
CA ARG A 206 6.75 -32.37 8.98
C ARG A 206 6.46 -32.59 10.45
N LYS A 207 5.95 -31.56 11.14
CA LYS A 207 5.70 -31.63 12.57
C LYS A 207 4.34 -32.26 12.92
N LEU A 208 3.31 -32.02 12.12
CA LEU A 208 1.94 -32.43 12.45
C LEU A 208 1.40 -33.53 11.53
N GLY A 209 2.08 -33.85 10.44
CA GLY A 209 1.57 -34.79 9.43
C GLY A 209 0.26 -34.31 8.79
N LYS A 210 0.04 -32.99 8.74
CA LYS A 210 -1.14 -32.34 8.19
C LYS A 210 -0.78 -31.43 7.03
N ASP A 211 -1.74 -31.17 6.16
CA ASP A 211 -1.56 -30.27 5.02
C ASP A 211 -2.11 -28.88 5.34
N ALA A 212 -1.38 -27.86 4.91
CA ALA A 212 -1.80 -26.48 4.86
C ALA A 212 -1.46 -25.91 3.49
N SER A 213 -2.23 -24.95 3.04
CA SER A 213 -2.13 -24.40 1.68
C SER A 213 -1.57 -23.00 1.67
N ALA A 214 -1.01 -22.60 0.54
CA ALA A 214 -0.50 -21.26 0.30
C ALA A 214 -0.85 -20.78 -1.11
N MET A 215 -1.21 -19.50 -1.23
CA MET A 215 -1.49 -18.84 -2.49
C MET A 215 -0.85 -17.45 -2.50
N THR A 216 -0.06 -17.14 -3.53
CA THR A 216 0.45 -15.79 -3.72
C THR A 216 -0.45 -14.96 -4.61
N ILE A 217 -0.47 -13.66 -4.34
CA ILE A 217 -1.13 -12.65 -5.14
C ILE A 217 -0.12 -11.92 -6.03
N THR A 218 -0.56 -11.63 -7.24
CA THR A 218 0.23 -10.86 -8.21
C THR A 218 0.61 -9.52 -7.60
N LEU A 219 1.88 -9.12 -7.74
CA LEU A 219 2.33 -7.82 -7.29
C LEU A 219 1.71 -6.70 -8.12
N LEU A 220 1.31 -5.61 -7.46
CA LEU A 220 0.79 -4.43 -8.11
C LEU A 220 1.93 -3.62 -8.73
N LEU A 221 2.23 -3.94 -9.99
CA LEU A 221 3.27 -3.27 -10.77
C LEU A 221 2.62 -2.37 -11.83
N ASN A 222 3.25 -1.24 -12.13
CA ASN A 222 2.88 -0.43 -13.28
C ASN A 222 3.42 -1.04 -14.59
N SER A 223 3.08 -0.46 -15.72
CA SER A 223 3.52 -0.89 -17.07
C SER A 223 5.04 -0.85 -17.29
N GLU A 224 5.77 -0.13 -16.42
CA GLU A 224 7.25 -0.12 -16.40
C GLU A 224 7.85 -1.20 -15.49
N GLY A 225 7.04 -2.07 -14.88
CA GLY A 225 7.47 -3.11 -13.94
C GLY A 225 7.83 -2.60 -12.54
N LYS A 226 7.49 -1.36 -12.19
CA LYS A 226 7.77 -0.78 -10.87
C LYS A 226 6.59 -1.01 -9.92
N LYS A 227 6.88 -1.31 -8.64
CA LYS A 227 5.85 -1.41 -7.59
C LYS A 227 5.07 -0.10 -7.47
N MET A 228 3.73 -0.14 -7.57
CA MET A 228 2.87 1.02 -7.41
C MET A 228 2.79 1.50 -5.95
N GLY A 229 2.31 2.73 -5.74
CA GLY A 229 2.22 3.34 -4.42
C GLY A 229 3.44 4.14 -3.99
N LYS A 230 4.45 4.26 -4.86
CA LYS A 230 5.58 5.18 -4.68
C LYS A 230 5.56 6.23 -5.79
N THR A 231 5.67 7.50 -5.41
CA THR A 231 5.78 8.65 -6.32
C THR A 231 7.15 9.31 -6.15
N GLN A 232 7.44 10.30 -6.96
CA GLN A 232 8.65 11.13 -6.74
C GLN A 232 8.62 11.89 -5.41
N SER A 233 7.40 12.17 -4.89
CA SER A 233 7.17 12.82 -3.60
C SER A 233 7.09 11.85 -2.42
N GLY A 234 7.25 10.54 -2.64
CA GLY A 234 7.25 9.54 -1.57
C GLY A 234 6.17 8.47 -1.69
N VAL A 235 5.81 7.88 -0.57
CA VAL A 235 4.83 6.80 -0.45
C VAL A 235 3.42 7.36 -0.42
N VAL A 236 2.46 6.70 -1.08
CA VAL A 236 1.03 7.01 -0.99
C VAL A 236 0.43 6.21 0.16
N TRP A 237 0.07 6.92 1.22
CA TRP A 237 -0.43 6.36 2.48
C TRP A 237 -1.94 6.20 2.47
N LEU A 238 -2.46 5.30 3.29
CA LEU A 238 -3.90 5.14 3.53
C LEU A 238 -4.40 6.04 4.67
N ASP A 239 -3.49 6.58 5.50
CA ASP A 239 -3.83 7.57 6.53
C ASP A 239 -4.10 8.94 5.88
N PRO A 240 -5.29 9.52 6.08
CA PRO A 240 -5.63 10.83 5.51
C PRO A 240 -4.77 11.99 6.06
N LYS A 241 -4.11 11.81 7.20
CA LYS A 241 -3.16 12.79 7.76
C LYS A 241 -1.84 12.82 7.02
N LYS A 242 -1.48 11.74 6.30
CA LYS A 242 -0.22 11.60 5.54
C LYS A 242 -0.41 11.80 4.04
N THR A 243 -1.49 11.27 3.49
CA THR A 243 -1.92 11.49 2.11
C THR A 243 -3.39 11.88 2.18
N SER A 244 -3.70 13.13 1.85
CA SER A 244 -5.08 13.60 1.89
C SER A 244 -5.98 12.78 0.96
N PRO A 245 -7.31 12.67 1.22
CA PRO A 245 -8.23 12.00 0.31
C PRO A 245 -8.17 12.54 -1.12
N PHE A 246 -7.92 13.84 -1.28
CA PHE A 246 -7.74 14.48 -2.57
C PHE A 246 -6.43 14.02 -3.25
N ASP A 247 -5.29 14.00 -2.55
CA ASP A 247 -4.01 13.52 -3.11
C ASP A 247 -4.08 12.02 -3.44
N PHE A 248 -4.77 11.23 -2.60
CA PHE A 248 -5.04 9.81 -2.87
C PHE A 248 -5.90 9.63 -4.13
N TYR A 249 -6.97 10.41 -4.28
CA TYR A 249 -7.81 10.45 -5.49
C TYR A 249 -6.96 10.83 -6.71
N GLN A 250 -6.17 11.90 -6.62
CA GLN A 250 -5.32 12.36 -7.72
C GLN A 250 -4.24 11.34 -8.10
N TYR A 251 -3.70 10.59 -7.16
CA TYR A 251 -2.76 9.51 -7.47
C TYR A 251 -3.41 8.50 -8.45
N TRP A 252 -4.60 8.01 -8.13
CA TRP A 252 -5.32 7.05 -8.97
C TRP A 252 -5.86 7.66 -10.27
N ARG A 253 -6.28 8.91 -10.22
CA ARG A 253 -6.73 9.67 -11.41
C ARG A 253 -5.61 9.88 -12.42
N ASN A 254 -4.36 9.79 -11.98
CA ASN A 254 -3.17 10.07 -12.76
C ASN A 254 -2.36 8.81 -13.15
N VAL A 255 -2.87 7.60 -12.92
CA VAL A 255 -2.24 6.37 -13.43
C VAL A 255 -2.13 6.40 -14.95
N ALA A 256 -1.14 5.68 -15.49
CA ALA A 256 -0.97 5.58 -16.92
C ALA A 256 -2.18 4.90 -17.59
N ASP A 257 -2.46 5.25 -18.85
CA ASP A 257 -3.54 4.65 -19.63
C ASP A 257 -3.40 3.12 -19.71
N ALA A 258 -2.17 2.63 -19.83
CA ALA A 258 -1.85 1.20 -19.87
C ALA A 258 -2.13 0.47 -18.53
N ASP A 259 -2.26 1.19 -17.42
CA ASP A 259 -2.41 0.59 -16.09
C ASP A 259 -3.83 0.65 -15.54
N VAL A 260 -4.67 1.57 -16.04
CA VAL A 260 -5.96 1.90 -15.40
C VAL A 260 -6.90 0.71 -15.34
N LEU A 261 -7.11 -0.02 -16.44
CA LEU A 261 -8.04 -1.15 -16.50
C LEU A 261 -7.56 -2.32 -15.63
N LYS A 262 -6.25 -2.57 -15.63
CA LYS A 262 -5.63 -3.53 -14.70
C LYS A 262 -5.90 -3.15 -13.25
N CYS A 263 -5.70 -1.90 -12.87
CA CYS A 263 -5.97 -1.44 -11.50
C CYS A 263 -7.45 -1.55 -11.12
N ILE A 264 -8.36 -1.21 -12.04
CA ILE A 264 -9.81 -1.39 -11.82
C ILE A 264 -10.12 -2.86 -11.54
N ARG A 265 -9.63 -3.76 -12.38
CA ARG A 265 -9.87 -5.20 -12.29
C ARG A 265 -9.36 -5.80 -10.99
N MET A 266 -8.16 -5.43 -10.57
CA MET A 266 -7.50 -5.99 -9.39
C MET A 266 -8.02 -5.40 -8.07
N LEU A 267 -8.28 -4.10 -8.02
CA LEU A 267 -8.46 -3.36 -6.76
C LEU A 267 -9.90 -2.98 -6.45
N THR A 268 -10.78 -2.85 -7.45
CA THR A 268 -12.17 -2.45 -7.20
C THR A 268 -13.09 -3.65 -6.95
N PHE A 269 -14.26 -3.36 -6.36
CA PHE A 269 -15.33 -4.34 -6.15
C PHE A 269 -16.42 -4.24 -7.22
N LEU A 270 -16.16 -3.56 -8.33
CA LEU A 270 -17.07 -3.49 -9.47
C LEU A 270 -17.31 -4.89 -10.07
N PRO A 271 -18.52 -5.17 -10.57
CA PRO A 271 -18.80 -6.40 -11.30
C PRO A 271 -17.86 -6.60 -12.48
N LEU A 272 -17.42 -7.85 -12.73
CA LEU A 272 -16.50 -8.14 -13.85
C LEU A 272 -17.13 -7.78 -15.20
N GLU A 273 -18.43 -8.00 -15.37
CA GLU A 273 -19.17 -7.67 -16.59
C GLU A 273 -19.02 -6.16 -16.93
N GLN A 274 -19.12 -5.30 -15.92
CA GLN A 274 -18.93 -3.86 -16.09
C GLN A 274 -17.47 -3.53 -16.45
N ILE A 275 -16.50 -4.26 -15.90
CA ILE A 275 -15.08 -4.06 -16.20
C ILE A 275 -14.75 -4.56 -17.59
N ASP A 276 -15.32 -5.70 -18.01
CA ASP A 276 -15.12 -6.29 -19.35
C ASP A 276 -15.64 -5.35 -20.46
N GLU A 277 -16.73 -4.61 -20.21
CA GLU A 277 -17.19 -3.55 -21.12
C GLU A 277 -16.14 -2.44 -21.31
N MET A 278 -15.36 -2.15 -20.26
CA MET A 278 -14.31 -1.13 -20.31
C MET A 278 -13.06 -1.59 -21.06
N ASP A 279 -12.85 -2.89 -21.30
CA ASP A 279 -11.68 -3.39 -22.02
C ASP A 279 -11.58 -2.88 -23.47
N SER A 280 -12.71 -2.46 -24.04
CA SER A 280 -12.79 -1.81 -25.37
C SER A 280 -12.56 -0.29 -25.35
N TRP A 281 -12.36 0.31 -24.17
CA TRP A 281 -12.25 1.77 -24.04
C TRP A 281 -10.87 2.26 -24.47
N GLU A 282 -10.86 3.33 -25.27
CA GLU A 282 -9.66 3.96 -25.79
C GLU A 282 -9.73 5.50 -25.65
N GLY A 283 -8.59 6.15 -25.75
CA GLY A 283 -8.47 7.60 -25.80
C GLY A 283 -9.15 8.30 -24.62
N SER A 284 -10.15 9.15 -24.91
CA SER A 284 -10.87 9.93 -23.89
C SER A 284 -11.68 9.08 -22.91
N GLN A 285 -12.09 7.86 -23.31
CA GLN A 285 -12.84 6.95 -22.45
C GLN A 285 -11.97 6.45 -21.28
N LEU A 286 -10.64 6.31 -21.48
CA LEU A 286 -9.71 5.95 -20.40
C LEU A 286 -9.67 7.03 -19.31
N ASN A 287 -9.94 8.31 -19.63
CA ASN A 287 -10.08 9.33 -18.60
C ASN A 287 -11.29 9.08 -17.69
N LYS A 288 -12.40 8.57 -18.25
CA LYS A 288 -13.56 8.15 -17.46
C LYS A 288 -13.22 6.92 -16.60
N ALA A 289 -12.48 5.95 -17.13
CA ALA A 289 -12.01 4.79 -16.37
C ALA A 289 -11.13 5.23 -15.17
N LYS A 290 -10.24 6.21 -15.36
CA LYS A 290 -9.42 6.78 -14.28
C LYS A 290 -10.26 7.49 -13.21
N GLU A 291 -11.35 8.17 -13.60
CA GLU A 291 -12.28 8.76 -12.63
C GLU A 291 -13.00 7.69 -11.82
N ILE A 292 -13.45 6.62 -12.46
CA ILE A 292 -14.08 5.48 -11.79
C ILE A 292 -13.09 4.84 -10.81
N LEU A 293 -11.87 4.54 -11.26
CA LEU A 293 -10.82 3.97 -10.41
C LEU A 293 -10.56 4.85 -9.19
N ALA A 294 -10.31 6.14 -9.39
CA ALA A 294 -9.99 7.07 -8.33
C ALA A 294 -11.16 7.21 -7.33
N PHE A 295 -12.39 7.27 -7.83
CA PHE A 295 -13.59 7.35 -6.99
C PHE A 295 -13.77 6.08 -6.14
N GLU A 296 -13.77 4.91 -6.77
CA GLU A 296 -13.99 3.63 -6.08
C GLU A 296 -12.92 3.36 -5.01
N LEU A 297 -11.65 3.64 -5.29
CA LEU A 297 -10.59 3.41 -4.33
C LEU A 297 -10.58 4.46 -3.21
N THR A 298 -10.89 5.72 -3.50
CA THR A 298 -11.03 6.75 -2.46
C THR A 298 -12.22 6.47 -1.57
N LYS A 299 -13.36 6.05 -2.14
CA LYS A 299 -14.54 5.61 -1.39
C LYS A 299 -14.22 4.43 -0.45
N LEU A 300 -13.45 3.47 -0.92
CA LEU A 300 -13.09 2.29 -0.13
C LEU A 300 -12.18 2.65 1.06
N VAL A 301 -11.26 3.60 0.90
CA VAL A 301 -10.26 3.96 1.92
C VAL A 301 -10.74 5.07 2.85
N HIS A 302 -11.39 6.09 2.31
CA HIS A 302 -11.73 7.33 3.02
C HIS A 302 -13.24 7.56 3.19
N GLY A 303 -14.06 6.72 2.59
CA GLY A 303 -15.52 6.85 2.62
C GLY A 303 -16.08 7.62 1.41
N GLU A 304 -17.40 7.50 1.23
CA GLU A 304 -18.09 8.04 0.05
C GLU A 304 -18.08 9.57 0.02
N GLU A 305 -18.29 10.22 1.17
CA GLU A 305 -18.30 11.68 1.26
C GLU A 305 -16.97 12.28 0.80
N GLU A 306 -15.83 11.73 1.27
CA GLU A 306 -14.51 12.17 0.87
C GLU A 306 -14.23 11.88 -0.61
N ALA A 307 -14.73 10.76 -1.14
CA ALA A 307 -14.58 10.44 -2.56
C ALA A 307 -15.35 11.42 -3.45
N VAL A 308 -16.59 11.76 -3.08
CA VAL A 308 -17.40 12.77 -3.79
C VAL A 308 -16.70 14.12 -3.76
N ARG A 309 -16.27 14.57 -2.58
CA ARG A 309 -15.57 15.84 -2.36
C ARG A 309 -14.28 15.92 -3.19
N ALA A 310 -13.47 14.86 -3.17
CA ALA A 310 -12.24 14.78 -3.95
C ALA A 310 -12.51 14.81 -5.47
N GLN A 311 -13.57 14.13 -5.92
CA GLN A 311 -13.97 14.12 -7.33
C GLN A 311 -14.46 15.50 -7.80
N GLU A 312 -15.30 16.16 -7.02
CA GLU A 312 -15.80 17.51 -7.32
C GLU A 312 -14.67 18.52 -7.38
N SER A 313 -13.77 18.48 -6.38
CA SER A 313 -12.57 19.32 -6.36
C SER A 313 -11.68 19.08 -7.57
N ALA A 314 -11.46 17.82 -7.96
CA ALA A 314 -10.70 17.48 -9.16
C ALA A 314 -11.35 18.02 -10.45
N ARG A 315 -12.68 17.90 -10.57
CA ARG A 315 -13.43 18.42 -11.72
C ARG A 315 -13.42 19.96 -11.77
N ALA A 316 -13.56 20.62 -10.63
CA ALA A 316 -13.49 22.08 -10.54
C ALA A 316 -12.14 22.63 -11.01
N LEU A 317 -11.02 21.93 -10.70
CA LEU A 317 -9.69 22.27 -11.20
C LEU A 317 -9.57 22.23 -12.73
N PHE A 318 -10.35 21.38 -13.38
CA PHE A 318 -10.34 21.27 -14.85
C PHE A 318 -11.31 22.23 -15.53
N SER A 319 -12.38 22.66 -14.83
CA SER A 319 -13.44 23.49 -15.41
C SER A 319 -13.32 24.99 -15.14
N GLN A 320 -12.77 25.44 -14.05
CA GLN A 320 -12.41 26.82 -13.68
C GLN A 320 -11.94 26.87 -12.21
N GLY A 321 -10.69 27.09 -11.96
CA GLY A 321 -9.99 27.71 -10.84
C GLY A 321 -10.50 27.79 -9.39
N ASN A 322 -11.64 27.26 -9.04
CA ASN A 322 -12.18 27.30 -7.67
C ASN A 322 -12.46 25.91 -7.14
N ALA A 323 -11.52 25.35 -6.40
CA ALA A 323 -11.70 24.08 -5.69
C ALA A 323 -11.68 24.32 -4.16
N ALA A 324 -12.83 24.08 -3.52
CA ALA A 324 -12.99 24.27 -2.08
C ALA A 324 -12.15 23.32 -1.22
N ASP A 325 -11.64 22.20 -1.77
CA ASP A 325 -10.93 21.15 -1.03
C ASP A 325 -9.56 20.77 -1.64
N MET A 326 -8.87 21.75 -2.20
CA MET A 326 -7.48 21.56 -2.65
C MET A 326 -6.56 21.35 -1.43
N PRO A 327 -5.54 20.46 -1.51
CA PRO A 327 -4.53 20.40 -0.46
C PRO A 327 -4.01 21.78 -0.15
N THR A 328 -4.20 22.22 1.10
CA THR A 328 -3.87 23.58 1.52
C THR A 328 -2.55 23.57 2.26
N ALA A 329 -1.62 24.42 1.86
CA ALA A 329 -0.43 24.75 2.63
C ALA A 329 -0.67 26.07 3.36
N GLU A 330 -0.26 26.11 4.63
CA GLU A 330 -0.36 27.30 5.46
C GLU A 330 1.02 27.96 5.55
N LEU A 331 1.08 29.24 5.24
CA LEU A 331 2.24 30.10 5.48
C LEU A 331 1.95 30.94 6.71
N THR A 332 3.01 31.32 7.42
CA THR A 332 2.94 32.28 8.51
C THR A 332 3.22 33.68 8.00
N GLU A 333 2.83 34.70 8.79
CA GLU A 333 3.20 36.09 8.51
C GLU A 333 4.71 36.31 8.38
N GLU A 334 5.51 35.52 9.12
CA GLU A 334 6.98 35.57 9.07
C GLU A 334 7.53 35.09 7.71
N ASP A 335 6.79 34.26 6.98
CA ASP A 335 7.16 33.81 5.65
C ASP A 335 7.03 34.89 4.58
N LEU A 336 6.34 35.99 4.93
CA LEU A 336 6.12 37.19 4.12
C LEU A 336 6.76 38.43 4.77
N ALA A 337 7.92 38.27 5.41
CA ALA A 337 8.53 39.28 6.27
C ALA A 337 8.71 40.66 5.61
N ASP A 338 8.85 40.72 4.28
CA ASP A 338 8.96 41.96 3.51
C ASP A 338 7.70 42.27 2.66
N GLY A 339 6.54 41.72 3.05
CA GLY A 339 5.29 41.90 2.34
C GLY A 339 5.15 41.05 1.06
N SER A 340 6.13 40.20 0.77
CA SER A 340 6.11 39.29 -0.39
C SER A 340 6.91 38.01 -0.13
N ILE A 341 6.71 36.99 -0.97
CA ILE A 341 7.48 35.74 -0.94
C ILE A 341 8.01 35.41 -2.35
N ASP A 342 9.27 34.97 -2.46
CA ASP A 342 9.81 34.52 -3.75
C ASP A 342 9.19 33.19 -4.18
N ILE A 343 8.97 33.02 -5.47
CA ILE A 343 8.28 31.85 -6.06
C ILE A 343 8.96 30.52 -5.72
N LEU A 344 10.29 30.48 -5.58
CA LEU A 344 11.02 29.25 -5.29
C LEU A 344 10.80 28.81 -3.84
N THR A 345 10.79 29.78 -2.91
CA THR A 345 10.48 29.55 -1.50
C THR A 345 9.01 29.14 -1.35
N LEU A 346 8.11 29.82 -2.03
CA LEU A 346 6.68 29.53 -2.03
C LEU A 346 6.40 28.08 -2.50
N LEU A 347 6.98 27.66 -3.61
CA LEU A 347 6.83 26.29 -4.12
C LEU A 347 7.39 25.22 -3.16
N ALA A 348 8.53 25.49 -2.52
CA ALA A 348 9.13 24.57 -1.56
C ALA A 348 8.31 24.49 -0.25
N LYS A 349 7.87 25.63 0.30
CA LYS A 349 7.07 25.69 1.53
C LYS A 349 5.66 25.12 1.34
N SER A 350 5.07 25.27 0.16
CA SER A 350 3.79 24.67 -0.17
C SER A 350 3.84 23.15 -0.31
N GLY A 351 5.04 22.54 -0.36
CA GLY A 351 5.22 21.11 -0.56
C GLY A 351 4.98 20.62 -2.00
N LEU A 352 4.84 21.54 -2.97
CA LEU A 352 4.75 21.19 -4.39
C LEU A 352 6.08 20.68 -4.97
N VAL A 353 7.18 21.04 -4.33
CA VAL A 353 8.54 20.59 -4.68
C VAL A 353 9.31 20.28 -3.40
N SER A 354 10.27 19.36 -3.51
CA SER A 354 11.09 18.94 -2.38
C SER A 354 12.23 19.92 -2.03
N SER A 355 12.56 20.86 -2.94
CA SER A 355 13.65 21.81 -2.76
C SER A 355 13.54 23.03 -3.67
N LYS A 356 14.22 24.16 -3.27
CA LYS A 356 14.34 25.34 -4.13
C LYS A 356 15.04 25.05 -5.48
N SER A 357 15.94 24.07 -5.53
CA SER A 357 16.59 23.63 -6.76
C SER A 357 15.60 22.97 -7.73
N GLU A 358 14.67 22.19 -7.20
CA GLU A 358 13.59 21.62 -8.01
C GLU A 358 12.60 22.70 -8.45
N ALA A 359 12.24 23.63 -7.57
CA ALA A 359 11.41 24.79 -7.90
C ALA A 359 11.98 25.56 -9.08
N ARG A 360 13.28 25.90 -9.04
CA ARG A 360 13.98 26.63 -10.11
C ARG A 360 13.86 25.93 -11.45
N ARG A 361 14.11 24.62 -11.49
CA ARG A 361 13.97 23.82 -12.72
C ARG A 361 12.53 23.83 -13.24
N ALA A 362 11.54 23.69 -12.35
CA ALA A 362 10.14 23.69 -12.73
C ALA A 362 9.69 25.04 -13.34
N VAL A 363 10.13 26.16 -12.76
CA VAL A 363 9.85 27.50 -13.28
C VAL A 363 10.54 27.72 -14.64
N GLN A 364 11.83 27.38 -14.77
CA GLN A 364 12.58 27.51 -16.02
C GLN A 364 12.00 26.69 -17.17
N GLN A 365 11.47 25.51 -16.86
CA GLN A 365 10.76 24.66 -17.83
C GLN A 365 9.34 25.16 -18.16
N GLY A 366 8.93 26.26 -17.53
CA GLY A 366 7.60 26.84 -17.71
C GLY A 366 6.47 25.93 -17.23
N GLY A 367 6.77 25.06 -16.25
CA GLY A 367 5.81 24.13 -15.65
C GLY A 367 5.07 24.67 -14.43
N VAL A 368 5.23 25.95 -14.08
CA VAL A 368 4.62 26.58 -12.90
C VAL A 368 3.59 27.64 -13.30
N ALA A 369 2.46 27.66 -12.59
CA ALA A 369 1.46 28.73 -12.67
C ALA A 369 0.97 29.09 -11.26
N VAL A 370 0.59 30.36 -11.08
CA VAL A 370 -0.05 30.93 -9.89
C VAL A 370 -1.41 31.48 -10.34
N ASP A 371 -2.49 31.03 -9.73
CA ASP A 371 -3.87 31.39 -10.11
C ASP A 371 -4.16 31.27 -11.62
N GLY A 372 -3.57 30.26 -12.26
CA GLY A 372 -3.69 30.02 -13.70
C GLY A 372 -2.70 30.79 -14.57
N GLU A 373 -2.04 31.83 -14.05
CA GLU A 373 -1.01 32.59 -14.76
C GLU A 373 0.34 31.90 -14.72
N LYS A 374 0.94 31.68 -15.88
CA LYS A 374 2.23 30.99 -16.02
C LYS A 374 3.39 31.86 -15.49
N VAL A 375 4.17 31.31 -14.58
CA VAL A 375 5.36 31.94 -14.03
C VAL A 375 6.60 31.36 -14.71
N THR A 376 7.39 32.22 -15.34
CA THR A 376 8.64 31.86 -16.06
C THR A 376 9.88 32.51 -15.47
N ASP A 377 9.70 33.53 -14.62
CA ASP A 377 10.78 34.22 -13.94
C ASP A 377 11.05 33.53 -12.59
N ILE A 378 12.29 33.07 -12.40
CA ILE A 378 12.75 32.46 -11.15
C ILE A 378 12.90 33.46 -10.00
N TYR A 379 12.89 34.75 -10.29
CA TYR A 379 12.95 35.85 -9.32
C TYR A 379 11.57 36.47 -9.04
N ALA A 380 10.49 35.91 -9.63
CA ALA A 380 9.15 36.38 -9.36
C ALA A 380 8.83 36.35 -7.88
N THR A 381 8.20 37.39 -7.38
CA THR A 381 7.68 37.54 -6.03
C THR A 381 6.16 37.57 -6.05
N ILE A 382 5.55 37.01 -5.02
CA ILE A 382 4.09 37.04 -4.81
C ILE A 382 3.82 37.93 -3.60
N GLU A 383 3.08 39.00 -3.84
CA GLU A 383 2.75 39.99 -2.83
C GLU A 383 1.71 39.45 -1.83
N LYS A 384 1.78 39.89 -0.58
CA LYS A 384 0.90 39.47 0.52
C LYS A 384 -0.57 39.65 0.17
N ASP A 385 -0.93 40.70 -0.54
CA ASP A 385 -2.31 41.02 -0.92
C ASP A 385 -2.96 39.93 -1.77
N LYS A 386 -2.16 39.17 -2.54
CA LYS A 386 -2.66 38.04 -3.33
C LYS A 386 -3.15 36.87 -2.49
N PHE A 387 -2.71 36.74 -1.26
CA PHE A 387 -3.18 35.72 -0.34
C PHE A 387 -4.48 36.08 0.41
N ALA A 388 -4.98 37.31 0.24
CA ALA A 388 -6.20 37.76 0.88
C ALA A 388 -7.43 36.95 0.41
N GLY A 389 -8.36 36.70 1.33
CA GLY A 389 -9.58 35.94 1.04
C GLY A 389 -9.33 34.43 1.02
N GLU A 390 -9.50 33.78 -0.12
CA GLU A 390 -9.37 32.33 -0.24
C GLU A 390 -7.92 31.82 -0.41
N GLY A 391 -6.93 32.70 -0.46
CA GLY A 391 -5.55 32.36 -0.76
C GLY A 391 -5.29 32.20 -2.27
N ILE A 392 -4.15 31.65 -2.65
CA ILE A 392 -3.72 31.45 -4.04
C ILE A 392 -3.65 29.97 -4.39
N VAL A 393 -3.75 29.68 -5.70
CA VAL A 393 -3.60 28.32 -6.23
C VAL A 393 -2.28 28.20 -7.00
N LEU A 394 -1.39 27.33 -6.51
CA LEU A 394 -0.16 26.97 -7.20
C LEU A 394 -0.37 25.72 -8.05
N LYS A 395 0.22 25.73 -9.25
CA LYS A 395 0.22 24.58 -10.16
C LYS A 395 1.64 24.24 -10.58
N LYS A 396 2.00 22.94 -10.56
CA LYS A 396 3.26 22.41 -11.11
C LYS A 396 2.96 21.32 -12.15
N GLY A 397 3.34 21.57 -13.39
CA GLY A 397 3.03 20.67 -14.51
C GLY A 397 1.54 20.61 -14.80
N LYS A 398 1.06 19.48 -15.35
CA LYS A 398 -0.33 19.32 -15.73
C LYS A 398 -1.24 18.87 -14.57
N LYS A 399 -0.69 18.35 -13.48
CA LYS A 399 -1.39 17.46 -12.54
C LYS A 399 -1.24 17.80 -11.06
N ASN A 400 -0.29 18.64 -10.66
CA ASN A 400 -0.04 18.95 -9.25
C ASN A 400 -0.51 20.36 -8.93
N PHE A 401 -1.39 20.47 -7.94
CA PHE A 401 -1.98 21.72 -7.49
C PHE A 401 -1.88 21.83 -5.96
N ARG A 402 -1.82 23.06 -5.44
CA ARG A 402 -1.80 23.36 -4.01
C ARG A 402 -2.45 24.71 -3.76
N LYS A 403 -3.40 24.77 -2.85
CA LYS A 403 -3.90 26.04 -2.31
C LYS A 403 -2.93 26.53 -1.24
N VAL A 404 -2.63 27.82 -1.21
CA VAL A 404 -1.77 28.41 -0.18
C VAL A 404 -2.50 29.57 0.48
N VAL A 405 -2.57 29.51 1.79
CA VAL A 405 -3.17 30.55 2.64
C VAL A 405 -2.16 31.07 3.65
N VAL A 406 -2.32 32.30 4.10
CA VAL A 406 -1.52 32.90 5.17
C VAL A 406 -2.36 32.95 6.43
N LYS A 407 -1.80 32.47 7.54
CA LYS A 407 -2.39 32.53 8.89
C LYS A 407 -1.61 33.44 9.79
#